data_c4a2f517f05ae05e090643097cb74992
#
_entry.id   c4a2f517f05ae05e090643097cb74992
#
_cell.length_a   1.000
_cell.length_b   1.000
_cell.length_c   1.000
_cell.angle_alpha   90.00
_cell.angle_beta   90.00
_cell.angle_gamma   90.00
#
_symmetry.space_group_name_H-M   'P 1'
#
loop_
_entity.id
_entity.type
_entity.pdbx_description
1 polymer ?
#
loop_
_entity_poly.entity_id
_entity_poly.type
_entity_poly.pdbx_seq_one_letter_code
_entity_poly.pdbx_strand_id
1 'polypeptide(L)'
;MVVRVPVEPVEAAMEADALDAAVRHSALAVRGPLFGVASHSEDDGRRWRVVVEVTHGCPQQARDALNSLLWFRAKDEAKSRQERRALLAAVARLEKEHVDELTVLDTRYRVVRAEEYAAIDAHGGIETPRPTDPEPLTPDWSPGSGARGPQVDDNLVLDPDAPLTPLQAAERLTLRSLAYSGTRFPGPVLADSTRAVESHPDVLLMPAGFLIVERTGNSPWSPGSGLQATAHDARRTLHFALTWMEPRIRGLIPYDADPTVDARHPDAGNTEAEVAELKELVKASDQLRAGRCDEVEAHGTVYRIARSRRLLRWGPDGPEGPRPSDVSTHSPSVLHPRLDEDGTVHFDDEPASDESTS
;
A
#
# COMPACT_ATOMS: atom_id res chain seq x y z
N MET A 1 -25.75 9.24 -4.54
CA MET A 1 -25.01 9.39 -3.25
C MET A 1 -26.04 9.48 -2.13
N VAL A 2 -25.94 8.63 -1.12
CA VAL A 2 -26.83 8.61 0.07
C VAL A 2 -26.00 9.09 1.26
N VAL A 3 -26.53 10.09 2.01
CA VAL A 3 -25.87 10.61 3.21
C VAL A 3 -26.64 10.13 4.43
N ARG A 4 -25.94 9.50 5.38
CA ARG A 4 -26.46 9.00 6.64
C ARG A 4 -25.81 9.74 7.81
N VAL A 5 -26.61 10.37 8.64
CA VAL A 5 -26.10 10.98 9.87
C VAL A 5 -25.72 9.86 10.85
N PRO A 6 -24.52 9.89 11.45
CA PRO A 6 -24.11 8.94 12.47
C PRO A 6 -25.08 8.94 13.66
N VAL A 7 -25.53 7.76 14.06
CA VAL A 7 -26.41 7.58 15.23
C VAL A 7 -25.74 6.81 16.34
N GLU A 8 -24.77 5.95 15.99
CA GLU A 8 -23.98 5.20 16.96
C GLU A 8 -22.89 6.09 17.57
N PRO A 9 -22.64 5.99 18.89
CA PRO A 9 -21.63 6.82 19.57
C PRO A 9 -20.24 6.75 18.95
N VAL A 10 -19.83 5.56 18.49
CA VAL A 10 -18.52 5.35 17.85
C VAL A 10 -18.45 6.09 16.51
N GLU A 11 -19.48 5.98 15.67
CA GLU A 11 -19.55 6.69 14.40
C GLU A 11 -19.56 8.22 14.61
N ALA A 12 -20.29 8.70 15.63
CA ALA A 12 -20.32 10.12 15.97
C ALA A 12 -18.94 10.62 16.45
N ALA A 13 -18.21 9.82 17.21
CA ALA A 13 -16.85 10.14 17.63
C ALA A 13 -15.89 10.19 16.41
N MET A 14 -15.98 9.24 15.49
CA MET A 14 -15.18 9.23 14.25
C MET A 14 -15.47 10.46 13.38
N GLU A 15 -16.74 10.88 13.27
CA GLU A 15 -17.13 12.07 12.51
C GLU A 15 -16.59 13.35 13.18
N ALA A 16 -16.65 13.44 14.52
CA ALA A 16 -16.10 14.57 15.27
C ALA A 16 -14.58 14.67 15.09
N ASP A 17 -13.86 13.56 15.22
CA ASP A 17 -12.40 13.48 14.96
C ASP A 17 -12.05 13.90 13.53
N ALA A 18 -12.85 13.45 12.56
CA ALA A 18 -12.64 13.76 11.16
C ALA A 18 -12.87 15.26 10.87
N LEU A 19 -13.88 15.87 11.51
CA LEU A 19 -14.15 17.32 11.41
C LEU A 19 -12.98 18.13 12.01
N ASP A 20 -12.52 17.73 13.18
CA ASP A 20 -11.41 18.38 13.88
C ASP A 20 -10.11 18.31 13.06
N ALA A 21 -9.85 17.15 12.46
CA ALA A 21 -8.71 16.96 11.56
C ALA A 21 -8.82 17.84 10.28
N ALA A 22 -10.01 17.94 9.69
CA ALA A 22 -10.26 18.75 8.50
C ALA A 22 -10.06 20.26 8.77
N VAL A 23 -10.38 20.73 9.98
CA VAL A 23 -10.13 22.13 10.40
C VAL A 23 -8.61 22.38 10.56
N ARG A 24 -7.89 21.43 11.14
CA ARG A 24 -6.43 21.57 11.38
C ARG A 24 -5.61 21.41 10.09
N HIS A 25 -6.02 20.50 9.20
CA HIS A 25 -5.30 20.16 7.98
C HIS A 25 -6.14 20.54 6.77
N SER A 26 -6.11 21.81 6.40
CA SER A 26 -6.98 22.40 5.38
C SER A 26 -6.48 22.27 3.93
N ALA A 27 -5.26 21.76 3.73
CA ALA A 27 -4.67 21.56 2.42
C ALA A 27 -4.38 20.08 2.17
N LEU A 28 -4.12 19.73 0.90
CA LEU A 28 -3.81 18.35 0.50
C LEU A 28 -2.45 18.29 -0.19
N ALA A 29 -1.68 17.25 0.16
CA ALA A 29 -0.49 16.85 -0.56
C ALA A 29 -0.79 15.55 -1.33
N VAL A 30 -0.74 15.60 -2.65
CA VAL A 30 -0.89 14.42 -3.50
C VAL A 30 0.49 13.83 -3.77
N ARG A 31 0.66 12.56 -3.44
CA ARG A 31 1.91 11.86 -3.67
C ARG A 31 2.00 11.28 -5.08
N GLY A 32 0.94 10.66 -5.54
CA GLY A 32 0.86 10.03 -6.85
C GLY A 32 -0.05 8.82 -6.87
N PRO A 33 -0.10 8.08 -7.98
CA PRO A 33 -0.93 6.92 -8.11
C PRO A 33 -0.36 5.70 -7.36
N LEU A 34 -1.28 4.92 -6.81
CA LEU A 34 -1.08 3.55 -6.38
C LEU A 34 -1.98 2.63 -7.22
N PHE A 35 -1.54 1.39 -7.39
CA PHE A 35 -2.22 0.41 -8.22
C PHE A 35 -2.51 -0.86 -7.42
N GLY A 36 -3.58 -1.54 -7.79
CA GLY A 36 -3.97 -2.84 -7.28
C GLY A 36 -4.88 -3.53 -8.27
N VAL A 37 -5.60 -4.56 -7.85
CA VAL A 37 -6.56 -5.24 -8.72
C VAL A 37 -7.89 -5.38 -8.00
N ALA A 38 -8.97 -5.07 -8.72
CA ALA A 38 -10.31 -5.37 -8.28
C ALA A 38 -10.97 -6.40 -9.21
N SER A 39 -11.83 -7.24 -8.65
CA SER A 39 -12.65 -8.21 -9.36
C SER A 39 -14.11 -7.83 -9.33
N HIS A 40 -14.85 -8.29 -10.34
CA HIS A 40 -16.28 -8.07 -10.51
C HIS A 40 -16.93 -9.30 -11.17
N SER A 41 -18.07 -9.71 -10.65
CA SER A 41 -18.93 -10.75 -11.22
C SER A 41 -20.27 -10.15 -11.60
N GLU A 42 -21.01 -10.77 -12.51
CA GLU A 42 -22.32 -10.26 -12.96
C GLU A 42 -23.31 -10.01 -11.82
N ASP A 43 -23.26 -10.86 -10.78
CA ASP A 43 -24.15 -10.76 -9.61
C ASP A 43 -23.79 -9.59 -8.67
N ASP A 44 -22.62 -8.97 -8.81
CA ASP A 44 -22.15 -7.91 -7.93
C ASP A 44 -22.81 -6.53 -8.19
N GLY A 45 -23.56 -6.40 -9.28
CA GLY A 45 -24.17 -5.13 -9.69
C GLY A 45 -23.11 -4.09 -10.02
N ARG A 46 -23.05 -2.98 -9.26
CA ARG A 46 -22.02 -1.96 -9.45
C ARG A 46 -20.80 -2.12 -8.54
N ARG A 47 -20.79 -3.14 -7.68
CA ARG A 47 -19.72 -3.35 -6.70
C ARG A 47 -18.55 -4.09 -7.32
N TRP A 48 -17.35 -3.72 -6.87
CA TRP A 48 -16.11 -4.44 -7.16
C TRP A 48 -15.46 -4.84 -5.85
N ARG A 49 -14.69 -5.92 -5.86
CA ARG A 49 -13.93 -6.38 -4.69
C ARG A 49 -12.44 -6.25 -4.95
N VAL A 50 -11.71 -5.61 -4.05
CA VAL A 50 -10.25 -5.59 -4.11
C VAL A 50 -9.72 -6.99 -3.84
N VAL A 51 -8.89 -7.51 -4.74
CA VAL A 51 -8.25 -8.84 -4.67
C VAL A 51 -6.73 -8.74 -4.64
N VAL A 52 -6.18 -7.61 -5.03
CA VAL A 52 -4.78 -7.21 -4.83
C VAL A 52 -4.80 -5.80 -4.27
N GLU A 53 -4.15 -5.61 -3.14
CA GLU A 53 -4.10 -4.33 -2.43
C GLU A 53 -3.69 -3.18 -3.35
N VAL A 54 -4.33 -2.01 -3.19
CA VAL A 54 -4.02 -0.82 -3.99
C VAL A 54 -2.85 -0.05 -3.36
N THR A 55 -1.68 -0.69 -3.36
CA THR A 55 -0.46 -0.22 -2.69
C THR A 55 0.77 -0.25 -3.59
N HIS A 56 0.65 -0.77 -4.80
CA HIS A 56 1.76 -0.91 -5.74
C HIS A 56 2.11 0.42 -6.42
N GLY A 57 3.40 0.69 -6.61
CA GLY A 57 3.91 1.94 -7.15
C GLY A 57 3.80 2.06 -8.68
N CYS A 58 3.56 0.97 -9.40
CA CYS A 58 3.35 0.99 -10.86
C CYS A 58 2.38 -0.09 -11.32
N PRO A 59 1.77 0.07 -12.52
CA PRO A 59 0.79 -0.89 -13.05
C PRO A 59 1.33 -2.32 -13.17
N GLN A 60 2.60 -2.50 -13.54
CA GLN A 60 3.17 -3.84 -13.72
C GLN A 60 3.23 -4.63 -12.42
N GLN A 61 3.55 -4.00 -11.30
CA GLN A 61 3.54 -4.67 -10.00
C GLN A 61 2.14 -5.22 -9.64
N ALA A 62 1.08 -4.47 -9.97
CA ALA A 62 -0.29 -4.97 -9.77
C ALA A 62 -0.65 -6.13 -10.70
N ARG A 63 -0.18 -6.11 -11.98
CA ARG A 63 -0.33 -7.24 -12.92
C ARG A 63 0.43 -8.48 -12.44
N ASP A 64 1.64 -8.31 -11.91
CA ASP A 64 2.47 -9.39 -11.36
C ASP A 64 1.81 -10.03 -10.13
N ALA A 65 1.20 -9.21 -9.28
CA ALA A 65 0.43 -9.71 -8.15
C ALA A 65 -0.85 -10.44 -8.59
N LEU A 66 -1.53 -9.98 -9.65
CA LEU A 66 -2.65 -10.71 -10.25
C LEU A 66 -2.19 -12.03 -10.88
N ASN A 67 -1.05 -12.04 -11.56
CA ASN A 67 -0.45 -13.27 -12.10
C ASN A 67 -0.26 -14.29 -10.98
N SER A 68 0.36 -13.89 -9.88
CA SER A 68 0.58 -14.74 -8.71
C SER A 68 -0.74 -15.23 -8.11
N LEU A 69 -1.72 -14.36 -7.94
CA LEU A 69 -3.06 -14.74 -7.45
C LEU A 69 -3.69 -15.83 -8.31
N LEU A 70 -3.68 -15.67 -9.63
CA LEU A 70 -4.29 -16.63 -10.56
C LEU A 70 -3.50 -17.95 -10.62
N TRP A 71 -2.16 -17.88 -10.53
CA TRP A 71 -1.32 -19.08 -10.48
C TRP A 71 -1.58 -19.90 -9.22
N PHE A 72 -1.65 -19.27 -8.04
CA PHE A 72 -1.97 -19.97 -6.79
C PHE A 72 -3.38 -20.52 -6.79
N ARG A 73 -4.36 -19.81 -7.36
CA ARG A 73 -5.72 -20.34 -7.56
C ARG A 73 -5.73 -21.55 -8.49
N ALA A 74 -4.95 -21.53 -9.57
CA ALA A 74 -4.82 -22.68 -10.46
C ALA A 74 -4.21 -23.89 -9.75
N LYS A 75 -3.20 -23.65 -8.91
CA LYS A 75 -2.50 -24.70 -8.17
C LYS A 75 -3.35 -25.30 -7.05
N ASP A 76 -3.91 -24.44 -6.19
CA ASP A 76 -4.43 -24.86 -4.89
C ASP A 76 -5.97 -24.91 -4.83
N GLU A 77 -6.70 -24.19 -5.71
CA GLU A 77 -8.15 -24.03 -5.60
C GLU A 77 -8.93 -24.61 -6.77
N ALA A 78 -8.30 -24.82 -7.94
CA ALA A 78 -8.99 -25.28 -9.14
C ALA A 78 -9.61 -26.67 -8.94
N LYS A 79 -10.93 -26.76 -9.13
CA LYS A 79 -11.72 -27.98 -8.90
C LYS A 79 -11.75 -28.93 -10.11
N SER A 80 -11.30 -28.46 -11.27
CA SER A 80 -11.28 -29.22 -12.50
C SER A 80 -10.09 -28.87 -13.37
N ARG A 81 -9.69 -29.79 -14.26
CA ARG A 81 -8.67 -29.52 -15.29
C ARG A 81 -9.06 -28.35 -16.20
N GLN A 82 -10.36 -28.22 -16.53
CA GLN A 82 -10.84 -27.11 -17.36
C GLN A 82 -10.68 -25.76 -16.67
N GLU A 83 -11.03 -25.67 -15.39
CA GLU A 83 -10.86 -24.46 -14.59
C GLU A 83 -9.38 -24.09 -14.48
N ARG A 84 -8.51 -25.06 -14.16
CA ARG A 84 -7.07 -24.84 -14.09
C ARG A 84 -6.50 -24.34 -15.41
N ARG A 85 -6.90 -24.95 -16.55
CA ARG A 85 -6.48 -24.50 -17.88
C ARG A 85 -6.87 -23.04 -18.15
N ALA A 86 -8.09 -22.62 -17.77
CA ALA A 86 -8.54 -21.26 -17.95
C ALA A 86 -7.69 -20.25 -17.12
N LEU A 87 -7.41 -20.60 -15.86
CA LEU A 87 -6.54 -19.79 -15.00
C LEU A 87 -5.10 -19.70 -15.54
N LEU A 88 -4.51 -20.82 -15.97
CA LEU A 88 -3.16 -20.86 -16.53
C LEU A 88 -3.04 -20.10 -17.87
N ALA A 89 -4.10 -20.10 -18.69
CA ALA A 89 -4.14 -19.30 -19.91
C ALA A 89 -4.09 -17.79 -19.60
N ALA A 90 -4.75 -17.36 -18.53
CA ALA A 90 -4.68 -15.98 -18.08
C ALA A 90 -3.29 -15.62 -17.50
N VAL A 91 -2.68 -16.52 -16.73
CA VAL A 91 -1.29 -16.38 -16.24
C VAL A 91 -0.34 -16.21 -17.43
N ALA A 92 -0.37 -17.11 -18.41
CA ALA A 92 0.49 -17.06 -19.59
C ALA A 92 0.31 -15.78 -20.43
N ARG A 93 -0.87 -15.17 -20.39
CA ARG A 93 -1.11 -13.87 -21.01
C ARG A 93 -0.48 -12.74 -20.23
N LEU A 94 -0.62 -12.71 -18.91
CA LEU A 94 -0.02 -11.70 -18.02
C LEU A 94 1.52 -11.73 -18.04
N GLU A 95 2.14 -12.89 -18.31
CA GLU A 95 3.59 -13.06 -18.45
C GLU A 95 4.16 -12.41 -19.75
N LYS A 96 3.31 -12.11 -20.73
CA LYS A 96 3.74 -11.66 -22.06
C LYS A 96 3.20 -10.30 -22.46
N GLU A 97 2.05 -9.90 -21.93
CA GLU A 97 1.30 -8.75 -22.36
C GLU A 97 1.05 -7.77 -21.20
N HIS A 98 1.03 -6.47 -21.49
CA HIS A 98 0.54 -5.44 -20.58
C HIS A 98 -1.00 -5.44 -20.55
N VAL A 99 -1.58 -6.31 -19.74
CA VAL A 99 -3.04 -6.51 -19.65
C VAL A 99 -3.59 -5.82 -18.41
N ASP A 100 -4.39 -4.77 -18.59
CA ASP A 100 -5.04 -4.05 -17.49
C ASP A 100 -6.41 -4.60 -17.14
N GLU A 101 -6.98 -5.42 -18.00
CA GLU A 101 -8.27 -6.06 -17.78
C GLU A 101 -8.35 -7.43 -18.45
N LEU A 102 -8.89 -8.40 -17.74
CA LEU A 102 -9.14 -9.74 -18.26
C LEU A 102 -10.33 -10.40 -17.56
N THR A 103 -10.99 -11.33 -18.26
CA THR A 103 -12.06 -12.14 -17.70
C THR A 103 -11.63 -13.59 -17.65
N VAL A 104 -11.77 -14.23 -16.50
CA VAL A 104 -11.47 -15.65 -16.27
C VAL A 104 -12.60 -16.24 -15.44
N LEU A 105 -13.21 -17.34 -15.91
CA LEU A 105 -14.28 -18.06 -15.20
C LEU A 105 -15.40 -17.12 -14.71
N ASP A 106 -15.93 -16.31 -15.60
CA ASP A 106 -17.01 -15.34 -15.33
C ASP A 106 -16.67 -14.22 -14.33
N THR A 107 -15.40 -14.12 -13.94
CA THR A 107 -14.89 -13.04 -13.10
C THR A 107 -14.04 -12.11 -13.94
N ARG A 108 -14.40 -10.83 -13.95
CA ARG A 108 -13.65 -9.74 -14.58
C ARG A 108 -12.65 -9.20 -13.56
N TYR A 109 -11.40 -9.12 -13.94
CA TYR A 109 -10.31 -8.52 -13.16
C TYR A 109 -9.84 -7.25 -13.85
N ARG A 110 -9.65 -6.18 -13.08
CA ARG A 110 -9.14 -4.90 -13.60
C ARG A 110 -8.04 -4.38 -12.69
N VAL A 111 -6.92 -3.99 -13.29
CA VAL A 111 -5.94 -3.15 -12.59
C VAL A 111 -6.60 -1.82 -12.30
N VAL A 112 -6.66 -1.44 -11.04
CA VAL A 112 -7.27 -0.20 -10.58
C VAL A 112 -6.21 0.79 -10.13
N ARG A 113 -6.53 2.09 -10.27
CA ARG A 113 -5.66 3.22 -9.98
C ARG A 113 -6.30 4.11 -8.92
N ALA A 114 -5.57 4.38 -7.85
CA ALA A 114 -6.00 5.34 -6.83
C ALA A 114 -4.97 6.44 -6.64
N GLU A 115 -5.42 7.67 -6.39
CA GLU A 115 -4.56 8.78 -6.00
C GLU A 115 -4.28 8.70 -4.50
N GLU A 116 -3.01 8.59 -4.12
CA GLU A 116 -2.61 8.70 -2.71
C GLU A 116 -2.44 10.17 -2.33
N TYR A 117 -3.04 10.56 -1.22
CA TYR A 117 -2.95 11.91 -0.69
C TYR A 117 -2.95 11.93 0.84
N ALA A 118 -2.36 12.97 1.40
CA ALA A 118 -2.41 13.26 2.83
C ALA A 118 -2.92 14.68 3.06
N ALA A 119 -3.59 14.90 4.20
CA ALA A 119 -3.95 16.24 4.62
C ALA A 119 -2.76 16.91 5.31
N ILE A 120 -2.57 18.19 5.04
CA ILE A 120 -1.47 19.01 5.59
C ILE A 120 -2.00 20.29 6.23
N ASP A 121 -1.33 20.72 7.29
CA ASP A 121 -1.62 21.98 7.96
C ASP A 121 -0.95 23.18 7.26
N ALA A 122 -1.21 24.39 7.75
CA ALA A 122 -0.66 25.63 7.21
C ALA A 122 0.87 25.72 7.29
N HIS A 123 1.52 24.90 8.10
CA HIS A 123 2.97 24.85 8.29
C HIS A 123 3.62 23.66 7.56
N GLY A 124 2.84 22.92 6.77
CA GLY A 124 3.31 21.73 6.05
C GLY A 124 3.43 20.48 6.94
N GLY A 125 2.80 20.48 8.12
CA GLY A 125 2.68 19.31 8.96
C GLY A 125 1.69 18.31 8.37
N ILE A 126 2.10 17.05 8.22
CA ILE A 126 1.25 15.96 7.68
C ILE A 126 0.36 15.42 8.81
N GLU A 127 -0.88 15.11 8.48
CA GLU A 127 -1.85 14.52 9.42
C GLU A 127 -1.31 13.21 10.03
N THR A 128 -1.34 13.12 11.35
CA THR A 128 -1.00 11.93 12.12
C THR A 128 -2.24 11.05 12.35
N PRO A 129 -2.08 9.79 12.83
CA PRO A 129 -3.20 8.95 13.20
C PRO A 129 -4.16 9.65 14.16
N ARG A 130 -5.46 9.43 13.95
CA ARG A 130 -6.53 9.98 14.78
C ARG A 130 -6.79 9.09 16.00
N PRO A 131 -7.32 9.63 17.09
CA PRO A 131 -7.72 8.82 18.25
C PRO A 131 -8.68 7.68 17.92
N THR A 132 -9.52 7.86 16.91
CA THR A 132 -10.52 6.87 16.46
C THR A 132 -10.03 5.94 15.36
N ASP A 133 -8.81 6.10 14.84
CA ASP A 133 -8.24 5.15 13.88
C ASP A 133 -8.01 3.78 14.55
N PRO A 134 -8.18 2.67 13.80
CA PRO A 134 -8.06 1.33 14.35
C PRO A 134 -6.68 1.06 14.95
N GLU A 135 -6.68 0.54 16.18
CA GLU A 135 -5.50 0.12 16.89
C GLU A 135 -5.73 -1.26 17.53
N PRO A 136 -4.73 -2.15 17.55
CA PRO A 136 -4.87 -3.43 18.24
C PRO A 136 -5.02 -3.22 19.75
N LEU A 137 -5.92 -3.98 20.37
CA LEU A 137 -6.12 -3.97 21.84
C LEU A 137 -4.84 -4.37 22.59
N THR A 138 -4.10 -5.31 22.03
CA THR A 138 -2.82 -5.80 22.57
C THR A 138 -1.76 -5.63 21.50
N PRO A 139 -0.97 -4.54 21.56
CA PRO A 139 0.08 -4.29 20.58
C PRO A 139 1.17 -5.37 20.64
N ASP A 140 1.46 -6.02 19.52
CA ASP A 140 2.58 -6.94 19.37
C ASP A 140 3.76 -6.23 18.70
N TRP A 141 4.89 -6.19 19.40
CA TRP A 141 6.14 -5.60 18.93
C TRP A 141 7.18 -6.64 18.51
N SER A 142 6.84 -7.92 18.55
CA SER A 142 7.77 -9.00 18.23
C SER A 142 8.13 -8.97 16.74
N PRO A 143 9.41 -8.88 16.37
CA PRO A 143 9.83 -9.12 15.00
C PRO A 143 9.55 -10.58 14.67
N GLY A 144 8.74 -10.84 13.66
CA GLY A 144 8.52 -12.21 13.17
C GLY A 144 7.48 -13.02 13.92
N SER A 145 6.57 -12.40 14.71
CA SER A 145 5.31 -13.08 15.00
C SER A 145 4.69 -13.41 13.64
N GLY A 146 4.63 -14.69 13.26
CA GLY A 146 4.17 -15.14 11.93
C GLY A 146 2.69 -14.84 11.63
N ALA A 147 2.02 -14.09 12.50
CA ALA A 147 0.77 -13.43 12.23
C ALA A 147 1.05 -12.27 11.26
N ARG A 148 0.72 -12.44 9.99
CA ARG A 148 0.55 -11.31 9.08
C ARG A 148 -0.38 -10.32 9.76
N GLY A 149 0.05 -9.07 9.92
CA GLY A 149 -0.83 -7.99 10.31
C GLY A 149 -2.00 -7.88 9.34
N PRO A 150 -3.04 -7.10 9.66
CA PRO A 150 -4.14 -6.83 8.74
C PRO A 150 -3.58 -6.26 7.43
N GLN A 151 -4.15 -6.68 6.31
CA GLN A 151 -3.82 -6.11 5.00
C GLN A 151 -4.56 -4.79 4.81
N VAL A 152 -3.97 -3.88 4.05
CA VAL A 152 -4.52 -2.51 3.87
C VAL A 152 -5.93 -2.51 3.29
N ASP A 153 -6.21 -3.42 2.35
CA ASP A 153 -7.48 -3.52 1.64
C ASP A 153 -8.14 -4.90 1.77
N ASP A 154 -7.89 -5.60 2.88
CA ASP A 154 -8.43 -6.95 3.06
C ASP A 154 -9.96 -6.96 2.93
N ASN A 155 -10.44 -7.78 2.00
CA ASN A 155 -11.87 -7.95 1.69
C ASN A 155 -12.63 -6.63 1.37
N LEU A 156 -11.93 -5.58 0.94
CA LEU A 156 -12.54 -4.30 0.63
C LEU A 156 -13.50 -4.41 -0.56
N VAL A 157 -14.74 -4.02 -0.35
CA VAL A 157 -15.75 -3.87 -1.39
C VAL A 157 -15.83 -2.39 -1.79
N LEU A 158 -15.57 -2.13 -3.06
CA LEU A 158 -15.73 -0.83 -3.68
C LEU A 158 -17.19 -0.67 -4.10
N ASP A 159 -17.98 0.08 -3.33
CA ASP A 159 -19.40 0.31 -3.58
C ASP A 159 -19.65 1.81 -3.78
N PRO A 160 -19.91 2.26 -5.02
CA PRO A 160 -20.17 3.67 -5.31
C PRO A 160 -21.48 4.18 -4.69
N ASP A 161 -22.38 3.28 -4.31
CA ASP A 161 -23.71 3.60 -3.77
C ASP A 161 -23.76 3.43 -2.23
N ALA A 162 -22.66 3.05 -1.59
CA ALA A 162 -22.56 2.95 -0.15
C ALA A 162 -22.94 4.29 0.53
N PRO A 163 -23.71 4.25 1.65
CA PRO A 163 -24.03 5.45 2.39
C PRO A 163 -22.77 6.06 3.03
N LEU A 164 -22.70 7.39 2.99
CA LEU A 164 -21.58 8.18 3.51
C LEU A 164 -22.01 9.01 4.71
N THR A 165 -21.08 9.33 5.60
CA THR A 165 -21.30 10.37 6.61
C THR A 165 -21.32 11.77 5.94
N PRO A 166 -21.84 12.81 6.59
CA PRO A 166 -21.84 14.17 6.05
C PRO A 166 -20.45 14.64 5.62
N LEU A 167 -19.43 14.37 6.43
CA LEU A 167 -18.05 14.79 6.13
C LEU A 167 -17.45 13.99 4.97
N GLN A 168 -17.66 12.68 4.93
CA GLN A 168 -17.23 11.84 3.79
C GLN A 168 -17.90 12.29 2.49
N ALA A 169 -19.19 12.66 2.54
CA ALA A 169 -19.88 13.17 1.38
C ALA A 169 -19.32 14.52 0.91
N ALA A 170 -19.01 15.44 1.83
CA ALA A 170 -18.39 16.72 1.52
C ALA A 170 -16.98 16.52 0.92
N GLU A 171 -16.17 15.65 1.50
CA GLU A 171 -14.84 15.30 1.00
C GLU A 171 -14.94 14.68 -0.40
N ARG A 172 -15.82 13.69 -0.61
CA ARG A 172 -16.05 13.08 -1.92
C ARG A 172 -16.44 14.11 -2.98
N LEU A 173 -17.31 15.06 -2.66
CA LEU A 173 -17.70 16.13 -3.59
C LEU A 173 -16.53 17.05 -3.93
N THR A 174 -15.73 17.43 -2.94
CA THR A 174 -14.53 18.27 -3.15
C THR A 174 -13.51 17.59 -4.04
N LEU A 175 -13.27 16.31 -3.80
CA LEU A 175 -12.24 15.54 -4.51
C LEU A 175 -12.63 15.13 -5.94
N ARG A 176 -13.91 15.25 -6.33
CA ARG A 176 -14.33 15.01 -7.72
C ARG A 176 -13.56 15.87 -8.74
N SER A 177 -13.25 17.10 -8.38
CA SER A 177 -12.51 18.04 -9.22
C SER A 177 -10.99 17.93 -9.11
N LEU A 178 -10.47 17.00 -8.30
CA LEU A 178 -9.02 16.85 -8.10
C LEU A 178 -8.37 16.48 -9.44
N ALA A 179 -7.58 17.41 -9.97
CA ALA A 179 -6.70 17.20 -11.11
C ALA A 179 -5.31 17.72 -10.78
N TYR A 180 -4.30 17.11 -11.37
CA TYR A 180 -2.94 17.58 -11.20
C TYR A 180 -2.76 18.97 -11.84
N SER A 181 -1.98 19.82 -11.18
CA SER A 181 -1.71 21.17 -11.63
C SER A 181 -0.26 21.58 -11.31
N GLY A 182 0.17 22.67 -11.93
CA GLY A 182 1.51 23.23 -11.69
C GLY A 182 2.61 22.58 -12.54
N THR A 183 3.85 22.99 -12.32
CA THR A 183 5.01 22.61 -13.11
C THR A 183 5.71 21.33 -12.66
N ARG A 184 5.26 20.73 -11.55
CA ARG A 184 5.86 19.52 -10.98
C ARG A 184 5.60 18.28 -11.87
N PHE A 185 4.48 18.26 -12.57
CA PHE A 185 4.06 17.10 -13.36
C PHE A 185 4.31 17.32 -14.85
N PRO A 186 4.79 16.29 -15.59
CA PRO A 186 4.90 16.35 -17.04
C PRO A 186 3.55 16.61 -17.74
N GLY A 187 3.61 17.26 -18.91
CA GLY A 187 2.39 17.59 -19.69
C GLY A 187 1.44 16.42 -19.94
N PRO A 188 1.92 15.21 -20.34
CA PRO A 188 1.05 14.04 -20.49
C PRO A 188 0.30 13.65 -19.24
N VAL A 189 0.96 13.70 -18.05
CA VAL A 189 0.35 13.40 -16.75
C VAL A 189 -0.75 14.41 -16.41
N LEU A 190 -0.53 15.71 -16.67
CA LEU A 190 -1.54 16.75 -16.48
C LEU A 190 -2.76 16.54 -17.39
N ALA A 191 -2.51 16.23 -18.67
CA ALA A 191 -3.57 15.96 -19.64
C ALA A 191 -4.40 14.73 -19.27
N ASP A 192 -3.76 13.63 -18.86
CA ASP A 192 -4.44 12.42 -18.40
C ASP A 192 -5.25 12.67 -17.15
N SER A 193 -4.71 13.43 -16.19
CA SER A 193 -5.42 13.80 -14.98
C SER A 193 -6.70 14.61 -15.26
N THR A 194 -6.65 15.52 -16.24
CA THR A 194 -7.83 16.28 -16.67
C THR A 194 -8.86 15.39 -17.35
N ARG A 195 -8.44 14.52 -18.28
CA ARG A 195 -9.33 13.55 -18.92
C ARG A 195 -9.99 12.60 -17.95
N ALA A 196 -9.27 12.19 -16.88
CA ALA A 196 -9.81 11.31 -15.87
C ALA A 196 -10.98 11.94 -15.10
N VAL A 197 -10.97 13.25 -14.86
CA VAL A 197 -12.09 13.96 -14.24
C VAL A 197 -13.36 13.88 -15.10
N GLU A 198 -13.21 13.90 -16.42
CA GLU A 198 -14.32 13.83 -17.37
C GLU A 198 -14.83 12.39 -17.56
N SER A 199 -13.93 11.43 -17.74
CA SER A 199 -14.30 10.02 -18.00
C SER A 199 -14.76 9.28 -16.73
N HIS A 200 -14.22 9.64 -15.57
CA HIS A 200 -14.52 9.07 -14.25
C HIS A 200 -14.89 10.20 -13.28
N PRO A 201 -16.09 10.79 -13.45
CA PRO A 201 -16.48 12.02 -12.73
C PRO A 201 -16.80 11.82 -11.26
N ASP A 202 -16.96 10.59 -10.83
CA ASP A 202 -17.18 10.29 -9.41
C ASP A 202 -15.90 9.73 -8.76
N VAL A 203 -15.87 9.69 -7.43
CA VAL A 203 -14.74 9.17 -6.67
C VAL A 203 -15.23 8.32 -5.51
N LEU A 204 -14.46 7.29 -5.15
CA LEU A 204 -14.60 6.55 -3.91
C LEU A 204 -13.42 6.88 -2.98
N LEU A 205 -13.73 7.07 -1.71
CA LEU A 205 -12.73 7.21 -0.67
C LEU A 205 -12.42 5.82 -0.11
N MET A 206 -11.19 5.38 -0.24
CA MET A 206 -10.73 4.12 0.33
C MET A 206 -10.40 4.30 1.81
N PRO A 207 -10.36 3.23 2.60
CA PRO A 207 -9.92 3.27 3.98
C PRO A 207 -8.56 3.95 4.12
N ALA A 208 -8.37 4.65 5.25
CA ALA A 208 -7.08 5.24 5.56
C ALA A 208 -6.02 4.15 5.76
N GLY A 209 -4.80 4.45 5.33
CA GLY A 209 -3.62 3.68 5.65
C GLY A 209 -2.59 4.57 6.34
N PHE A 210 -1.52 3.96 6.80
CA PHE A 210 -0.49 4.64 7.58
C PHE A 210 0.89 4.35 6.99
N LEU A 211 1.73 5.37 6.93
CA LEU A 211 3.09 5.20 6.45
C LEU A 211 4.06 6.04 7.30
N ILE A 212 5.31 5.64 7.26
CA ILE A 212 6.39 6.44 7.84
C ILE A 212 6.75 7.52 6.84
N VAL A 213 6.81 8.76 7.31
CA VAL A 213 7.42 9.86 6.58
C VAL A 213 8.59 10.40 7.39
N GLU A 214 9.62 10.87 6.70
CA GLU A 214 10.83 11.38 7.32
C GLU A 214 11.22 12.77 6.80
N ARG A 215 11.87 13.54 7.64
CA ARG A 215 12.36 14.87 7.30
C ARG A 215 13.65 15.18 8.06
N THR A 216 14.69 15.52 7.32
CA THR A 216 15.97 15.99 7.91
C THR A 216 16.05 17.51 7.79
N GLY A 217 16.19 18.18 8.92
CA GLY A 217 16.22 19.64 8.99
C GLY A 217 14.96 20.28 8.39
N ASN A 218 15.13 21.19 7.41
CA ASN A 218 14.03 21.90 6.74
C ASN A 218 13.66 21.31 5.37
N SER A 219 14.12 20.09 5.03
CA SER A 219 13.74 19.44 3.78
C SER A 219 12.25 19.11 3.75
N PRO A 220 11.64 18.94 2.57
CA PRO A 220 10.27 18.40 2.47
C PRO A 220 10.18 17.00 3.09
N TRP A 221 9.00 16.63 3.55
CA TRP A 221 8.72 15.26 3.95
C TRP A 221 8.91 14.30 2.78
N SER A 222 9.58 13.19 3.03
CA SER A 222 9.75 12.07 2.11
C SER A 222 9.16 10.79 2.71
N PRO A 223 8.61 9.88 1.88
CA PRO A 223 8.11 8.60 2.37
C PRO A 223 9.28 7.68 2.75
N GLY A 224 9.24 7.12 3.95
CA GLY A 224 10.20 6.14 4.47
C GLY A 224 9.68 4.70 4.50
N SER A 225 8.40 4.48 4.14
CA SER A 225 7.83 3.12 4.04
C SER A 225 6.72 3.02 3.02
N GLY A 226 6.28 1.78 2.74
CA GLY A 226 5.00 1.50 2.12
C GLY A 226 3.83 1.72 3.08
N LEU A 227 2.60 1.64 2.53
CA LEU A 227 1.36 1.82 3.28
C LEU A 227 1.11 0.62 4.19
N GLN A 228 0.67 0.87 5.42
CA GLN A 228 0.31 -0.11 6.44
C GLN A 228 -1.18 0.01 6.78
N ALA A 229 -1.80 -1.08 7.23
CA ALA A 229 -3.23 -1.10 7.55
C ALA A 229 -3.55 -0.36 8.86
N THR A 230 -2.64 -0.35 9.82
CA THR A 230 -2.84 0.30 11.12
C THR A 230 -1.67 1.20 11.48
N ALA A 231 -1.93 2.19 12.32
CA ALA A 231 -0.88 3.05 12.85
C ALA A 231 0.13 2.27 13.71
N HIS A 232 -0.34 1.22 14.40
CA HIS A 232 0.54 0.32 15.13
C HIS A 232 1.52 -0.41 14.21
N ASP A 233 1.07 -0.93 13.06
CA ASP A 233 1.96 -1.61 12.11
C ASP A 233 3.02 -0.66 11.54
N ALA A 234 2.65 0.60 11.28
CA ALA A 234 3.60 1.62 10.86
C ALA A 234 4.64 1.94 11.96
N ARG A 235 4.20 2.05 13.24
CA ARG A 235 5.13 2.22 14.37
C ARG A 235 6.03 1.00 14.56
N ARG A 236 5.50 -0.20 14.41
CA ARG A 236 6.27 -1.46 14.47
C ARG A 236 7.32 -1.52 13.36
N THR A 237 6.98 -1.12 12.16
CA THR A 237 7.91 -1.01 11.03
C THR A 237 9.00 0.02 11.32
N LEU A 238 8.65 1.20 11.85
CA LEU A 238 9.64 2.22 12.25
C LEU A 238 10.54 1.72 13.39
N HIS A 239 9.97 1.04 14.39
CA HIS A 239 10.73 0.41 15.45
C HIS A 239 11.80 -0.56 14.90
N PHE A 240 11.42 -1.42 13.97
CA PHE A 240 12.35 -2.33 13.30
C PHE A 240 13.39 -1.57 12.46
N ALA A 241 12.96 -0.55 11.72
CA ALA A 241 13.88 0.28 10.94
C ALA A 241 14.95 0.93 11.83
N LEU A 242 14.57 1.57 12.93
CA LEU A 242 15.48 2.23 13.85
C LEU A 242 16.42 1.27 14.57
N THR A 243 15.98 0.06 14.91
CA THR A 243 16.80 -0.88 15.70
C THR A 243 17.63 -1.84 14.86
N TRP A 244 17.16 -2.19 13.66
CA TRP A 244 17.80 -3.21 12.82
C TRP A 244 18.34 -2.67 11.50
N MET A 245 17.56 -1.87 10.74
CA MET A 245 17.97 -1.41 9.40
C MET A 245 18.92 -0.22 9.45
N GLU A 246 18.57 0.84 10.16
CA GLU A 246 19.37 2.06 10.26
C GLU A 246 20.80 1.81 10.77
N PRO A 247 21.02 0.99 11.82
CA PRO A 247 22.36 0.63 12.24
C PRO A 247 23.21 0.00 11.14
N ARG A 248 22.62 -0.83 10.28
CA ARG A 248 23.31 -1.48 9.16
C ARG A 248 23.57 -0.51 8.01
N ILE A 249 22.61 0.31 7.66
CA ILE A 249 22.75 1.35 6.62
C ILE A 249 23.84 2.34 7.00
N ARG A 250 23.97 2.69 8.28
CA ARG A 250 25.01 3.59 8.82
C ARG A 250 26.37 2.91 9.03
N GLY A 251 26.47 1.59 8.85
CA GLY A 251 27.68 0.83 9.09
C GLY A 251 28.05 0.68 10.58
N LEU A 252 27.11 0.94 11.50
CA LEU A 252 27.29 0.76 12.95
C LEU A 252 27.19 -0.72 13.34
N ILE A 253 26.51 -1.51 12.56
CA ILE A 253 26.44 -2.97 12.63
C ILE A 253 26.77 -3.49 11.23
N PRO A 254 27.66 -4.50 11.08
CA PRO A 254 27.93 -5.11 9.79
C PRO A 254 26.64 -5.65 9.13
N TYR A 255 26.54 -5.52 7.80
CA TYR A 255 25.34 -5.95 7.08
C TYR A 255 25.13 -7.46 7.14
N ASP A 256 26.22 -8.23 7.23
CA ASP A 256 26.30 -9.68 7.35
C ASP A 256 26.32 -10.18 8.79
N ALA A 257 26.17 -9.29 9.79
CA ALA A 257 26.04 -9.69 11.17
C ALA A 257 24.81 -10.58 11.37
N ASP A 258 24.85 -11.44 12.41
CA ASP A 258 23.72 -12.30 12.77
C ASP A 258 22.41 -11.51 12.78
N PRO A 259 21.33 -12.00 12.13
CA PRO A 259 20.03 -11.31 12.09
C PRO A 259 19.43 -10.93 13.45
N THR A 260 19.86 -11.60 14.53
CA THR A 260 19.40 -11.29 15.90
C THR A 260 20.12 -10.10 16.54
N VAL A 261 21.25 -9.67 15.95
CA VAL A 261 22.00 -8.49 16.43
C VAL A 261 21.26 -7.22 16.01
N ASP A 262 20.95 -6.38 16.97
CA ASP A 262 20.29 -5.09 16.77
C ASP A 262 20.98 -3.97 17.58
N ALA A 263 20.48 -2.74 17.45
CA ALA A 263 21.05 -1.56 18.13
C ALA A 263 21.06 -1.64 19.65
N ARG A 264 20.29 -2.56 20.27
CA ARG A 264 20.27 -2.78 21.73
C ARG A 264 21.45 -3.59 22.23
N HIS A 265 22.11 -4.30 21.32
CA HIS A 265 23.22 -5.20 21.60
C HIS A 265 24.44 -4.80 20.77
N PRO A 266 25.09 -3.64 21.06
CA PRO A 266 26.25 -3.19 20.32
C PRO A 266 27.38 -4.23 20.44
N ASP A 267 28.16 -4.40 19.37
CA ASP A 267 29.34 -5.26 19.39
C ASP A 267 30.42 -4.69 20.31
N ALA A 268 31.23 -5.56 20.90
CA ALA A 268 32.38 -5.16 21.72
C ALA A 268 33.44 -4.36 20.90
N GLY A 269 33.40 -4.42 19.59
CA GLY A 269 34.26 -3.64 18.67
C GLY A 269 33.78 -2.24 18.40
N ASN A 270 32.56 -1.85 18.75
CA ASN A 270 32.03 -0.51 18.53
C ASN A 270 32.78 0.52 19.38
N THR A 271 33.09 1.66 18.81
CA THR A 271 33.64 2.83 19.51
C THR A 271 32.60 3.47 20.42
N GLU A 272 33.02 4.31 21.38
CA GLU A 272 32.11 5.04 22.25
C GLU A 272 31.13 5.95 21.44
N ALA A 273 31.59 6.54 20.34
CA ALA A 273 30.78 7.35 19.46
C ALA A 273 29.70 6.51 18.76
N GLU A 274 30.04 5.35 18.20
CA GLU A 274 29.08 4.41 17.56
C GLU A 274 28.05 3.89 18.58
N VAL A 275 28.49 3.57 19.80
CA VAL A 275 27.59 3.17 20.88
C VAL A 275 26.62 4.30 21.25
N ALA A 276 27.07 5.58 21.23
CA ALA A 276 26.20 6.70 21.48
C ALA A 276 25.16 6.88 20.36
N GLU A 277 25.54 6.69 19.10
CA GLU A 277 24.61 6.70 17.95
C GLU A 277 23.56 5.59 18.05
N LEU A 278 23.99 4.36 18.36
CA LEU A 278 23.06 3.23 18.57
C LEU A 278 22.07 3.50 19.70
N LYS A 279 22.52 4.11 20.81
CA LYS A 279 21.64 4.48 21.93
C LYS A 279 20.60 5.53 21.54
N GLU A 280 20.90 6.45 20.63
CA GLU A 280 19.95 7.44 20.16
C GLU A 280 18.83 6.79 19.35
N LEU A 281 19.16 5.86 18.45
CA LEU A 281 18.19 5.05 17.70
C LEU A 281 17.31 4.21 18.62
N VAL A 282 17.91 3.54 19.63
CA VAL A 282 17.16 2.77 20.64
C VAL A 282 16.22 3.65 21.43
N LYS A 283 16.67 4.85 21.86
CA LYS A 283 15.82 5.81 22.58
C LYS A 283 14.59 6.21 21.76
N ALA A 284 14.77 6.56 20.49
CA ALA A 284 13.66 6.90 19.60
C ALA A 284 12.69 5.71 19.44
N SER A 285 13.24 4.51 19.25
CA SER A 285 12.47 3.27 19.15
C SER A 285 11.68 2.95 20.43
N ASP A 286 12.26 3.18 21.61
CA ASP A 286 11.58 2.96 22.90
C ASP A 286 10.44 3.96 23.14
N GLN A 287 10.56 5.19 22.64
CA GLN A 287 9.48 6.19 22.67
C GLN A 287 8.24 5.69 21.89
N LEU A 288 8.43 5.05 20.74
CA LEU A 288 7.32 4.46 19.96
C LEU A 288 6.61 3.36 20.76
N ARG A 289 7.36 2.56 21.55
CA ARG A 289 6.82 1.45 22.34
C ARG A 289 6.14 1.88 23.63
N ALA A 290 6.64 2.93 24.26
CA ALA A 290 6.16 3.39 25.57
C ALA A 290 4.76 4.02 25.53
N GLY A 291 4.31 4.47 24.34
CA GLY A 291 3.02 5.11 24.17
C GLY A 291 2.60 5.10 22.71
N ARG A 292 1.43 5.68 22.39
CA ARG A 292 0.98 5.90 21.02
C ARG A 292 1.67 7.15 20.43
N CYS A 293 3.00 7.13 20.41
CA CYS A 293 3.81 8.20 19.88
C CYS A 293 3.88 8.08 18.35
N ASP A 294 3.49 9.13 17.64
CA ASP A 294 3.46 9.17 16.18
C ASP A 294 4.62 9.96 15.58
N GLU A 295 5.51 10.50 16.42
CA GLU A 295 6.69 11.24 15.98
C GLU A 295 7.86 10.98 16.91
N VAL A 296 9.02 10.69 16.32
CA VAL A 296 10.30 10.54 17.02
C VAL A 296 11.42 11.19 16.22
N GLU A 297 12.48 11.60 16.90
CA GLU A 297 13.67 12.15 16.27
C GLU A 297 14.91 11.32 16.61
N ALA A 298 15.74 11.06 15.61
CA ALA A 298 17.06 10.47 15.76
C ALA A 298 18.01 11.05 14.72
N HIS A 299 19.21 11.41 15.14
CA HIS A 299 20.29 11.97 14.28
C HIS A 299 19.83 13.14 13.39
N GLY A 300 19.00 14.04 13.93
CA GLY A 300 18.49 15.21 13.23
C GLY A 300 17.45 14.89 12.15
N THR A 301 16.99 13.64 12.07
CA THR A 301 15.87 13.21 11.22
C THR A 301 14.64 12.99 12.08
N VAL A 302 13.57 13.68 11.72
CA VAL A 302 12.24 13.49 12.32
C VAL A 302 11.50 12.41 11.53
N TYR A 303 11.07 11.36 12.20
CA TYR A 303 10.21 10.30 11.66
C TYR A 303 8.81 10.49 12.20
N ARG A 304 7.82 10.45 11.31
CA ARG A 304 6.41 10.60 11.69
C ARG A 304 5.55 9.50 11.07
N ILE A 305 4.59 9.00 11.84
CA ILE A 305 3.53 8.16 11.28
C ILE A 305 2.50 9.09 10.67
N ALA A 306 2.37 9.05 9.37
CA ALA A 306 1.42 9.85 8.60
C ALA A 306 0.18 9.04 8.27
N ARG A 307 -0.97 9.70 8.37
CA ARG A 307 -2.25 9.17 7.91
C ARG A 307 -2.43 9.48 6.44
N SER A 308 -2.40 8.46 5.60
CA SER A 308 -2.60 8.57 4.16
C SER A 308 -3.99 8.10 3.77
N ARG A 309 -4.52 8.71 2.73
CA ARG A 309 -5.82 8.38 2.14
C ARG A 309 -5.66 8.09 0.67
N ARG A 310 -6.59 7.33 0.12
CA ARG A 310 -6.60 6.99 -1.30
C ARG A 310 -7.97 7.30 -1.87
N LEU A 311 -7.96 7.92 -3.04
CA LEU A 311 -9.15 8.23 -3.82
C LEU A 311 -9.07 7.43 -5.11
N LEU A 312 -10.10 6.63 -5.36
CA LEU A 312 -10.28 5.87 -6.58
C LEU A 312 -11.37 6.54 -7.42
N ARG A 313 -11.07 6.88 -8.68
CA ARG A 313 -12.06 7.45 -9.58
C ARG A 313 -13.00 6.39 -10.11
N TRP A 314 -14.25 6.80 -10.34
CA TRP A 314 -15.33 5.93 -10.77
C TRP A 314 -16.04 6.45 -12.00
N GLY A 315 -16.13 5.61 -13.03
CA GLY A 315 -16.83 5.88 -14.29
C GLY A 315 -18.08 5.02 -14.48
N PRO A 316 -18.74 5.13 -15.63
CA PRO A 316 -19.90 4.31 -15.96
C PRO A 316 -19.61 2.80 -15.95
N ASP A 317 -18.37 2.41 -16.29
CA ASP A 317 -17.92 1.03 -16.40
C ASP A 317 -17.13 0.54 -15.16
N GLY A 318 -17.17 1.28 -14.04
CA GLY A 318 -16.51 0.91 -12.80
C GLY A 318 -15.29 1.75 -12.45
N PRO A 319 -14.34 1.19 -11.68
CA PRO A 319 -13.15 1.90 -11.21
C PRO A 319 -12.18 2.23 -12.36
N GLU A 320 -11.49 3.37 -12.22
CA GLU A 320 -10.45 3.82 -13.15
C GLU A 320 -9.29 2.83 -13.20
N GLY A 321 -8.84 2.49 -14.40
CA GLY A 321 -7.61 1.74 -14.67
C GLY A 321 -6.39 2.64 -14.85
N PRO A 322 -5.23 2.05 -15.19
CA PRO A 322 -4.01 2.81 -15.50
C PRO A 322 -4.24 3.82 -16.65
N ARG A 323 -3.62 4.99 -16.51
CA ARG A 323 -3.62 6.05 -17.53
C ARG A 323 -2.46 5.84 -18.51
N PRO A 324 -2.52 6.37 -19.73
CA PRO A 324 -1.42 6.29 -20.69
C PRO A 324 -0.09 6.84 -20.16
N SER A 325 -0.13 7.81 -19.26
CA SER A 325 1.06 8.39 -18.62
C SER A 325 1.59 7.60 -17.43
N ASP A 326 0.89 6.57 -16.95
CA ASP A 326 1.38 5.71 -15.88
C ASP A 326 2.42 4.73 -16.44
N VAL A 327 3.65 4.85 -15.96
CA VAL A 327 4.79 4.08 -16.46
C VAL A 327 5.07 2.89 -15.57
N SER A 328 5.28 1.73 -16.16
CA SER A 328 5.77 0.55 -15.46
C SER A 328 7.30 0.57 -15.38
N THR A 329 7.85 0.13 -14.27
CA THR A 329 9.31 0.10 -14.02
C THR A 329 9.99 -1.09 -14.71
N HIS A 330 9.23 -2.11 -15.10
CA HIS A 330 9.69 -3.32 -15.76
C HIS A 330 8.61 -3.89 -16.69
N SER A 331 9.01 -4.82 -17.53
CA SER A 331 8.11 -5.54 -18.46
C SER A 331 7.53 -6.80 -17.82
N PRO A 332 6.43 -7.35 -18.37
CA PRO A 332 5.94 -8.68 -18.01
C PRO A 332 7.03 -9.74 -18.07
N SER A 333 6.99 -10.70 -17.18
CA SER A 333 7.94 -11.81 -17.11
C SER A 333 7.31 -13.06 -16.47
N VAL A 334 7.95 -14.20 -16.64
CA VAL A 334 7.57 -15.44 -15.95
C VAL A 334 7.95 -15.32 -14.48
N LEU A 335 6.96 -15.48 -13.59
CA LEU A 335 7.13 -15.29 -12.14
C LEU A 335 7.13 -16.61 -11.37
N HIS A 336 6.50 -17.65 -11.93
CA HIS A 336 6.28 -18.91 -11.25
C HIS A 336 6.78 -20.07 -12.08
N PRO A 337 7.14 -21.20 -11.46
CA PRO A 337 7.47 -22.43 -12.17
C PRO A 337 6.25 -22.90 -12.99
N ARG A 338 6.52 -23.68 -14.02
CA ARG A 338 5.48 -24.21 -14.88
C ARG A 338 4.55 -25.13 -14.07
N LEU A 339 3.26 -24.84 -14.13
CA LEU A 339 2.19 -25.68 -13.59
C LEU A 339 1.44 -26.31 -14.76
N ASP A 340 1.31 -27.63 -14.79
CA ASP A 340 0.52 -28.30 -15.81
C ASP A 340 -0.98 -28.43 -15.43
N GLU A 341 -1.78 -28.91 -16.37
CA GLU A 341 -3.23 -29.01 -16.20
C GLU A 341 -3.64 -30.06 -15.14
N ASP A 342 -2.75 -30.97 -14.77
CA ASP A 342 -2.99 -31.97 -13.72
C ASP A 342 -2.68 -31.42 -12.32
N GLY A 343 -2.05 -30.26 -12.24
CA GLY A 343 -1.67 -29.61 -10.98
C GLY A 343 -0.26 -29.95 -10.53
N THR A 344 0.55 -30.53 -11.41
CA THR A 344 1.98 -30.80 -11.12
C THR A 344 2.82 -29.56 -11.40
N VAL A 345 3.62 -29.15 -10.43
CA VAL A 345 4.59 -28.05 -10.56
C VAL A 345 5.90 -28.60 -11.09
N HIS A 346 6.40 -28.02 -12.17
CA HIS A 346 7.70 -28.34 -12.76
C HIS A 346 8.66 -27.20 -12.48
N PHE A 347 9.68 -27.45 -11.67
CA PHE A 347 10.80 -26.55 -11.54
C PHE A 347 11.71 -26.79 -12.75
N ASP A 348 12.20 -25.73 -13.41
CA ASP A 348 13.18 -25.89 -14.48
C ASP A 348 14.38 -26.61 -13.88
N ASP A 349 14.66 -27.82 -14.41
CA ASP A 349 15.79 -28.64 -13.98
C ASP A 349 17.06 -27.80 -14.21
N GLU A 350 17.97 -27.77 -13.23
CA GLU A 350 19.35 -27.37 -13.45
C GLU A 350 19.88 -28.11 -14.69
N PRO A 351 20.59 -27.42 -15.59
CA PRO A 351 21.13 -28.09 -16.76
C PRO A 351 21.90 -29.33 -16.30
N ALA A 352 21.51 -30.49 -16.81
CA ALA A 352 22.16 -31.76 -16.51
C ALA A 352 23.67 -31.56 -16.62
N SER A 353 24.37 -31.70 -15.52
CA SER A 353 25.84 -31.76 -15.53
C SER A 353 26.19 -32.88 -16.46
N ASP A 354 26.77 -32.55 -17.63
CA ASP A 354 27.40 -33.52 -18.52
C ASP A 354 28.46 -34.27 -17.72
N GLU A 355 28.09 -35.38 -17.13
CA GLU A 355 29.03 -36.43 -16.81
C GLU A 355 29.51 -37.03 -18.14
N SER A 356 30.46 -36.33 -18.79
CA SER A 356 31.27 -36.93 -19.82
C SER A 356 32.24 -37.90 -19.17
N THR A 357 31.84 -39.16 -19.19
CA THR A 357 32.71 -40.33 -19.19
C THR A 357 33.98 -40.11 -19.98
N SER A 358 35.12 -40.30 -19.37
CA SER A 358 36.23 -41.05 -19.93
C SER A 358 37.18 -41.52 -18.84
#